data_811239957182dd2982a5aa00fe0b19c6
#
_entry.id   811239957182dd2982a5aa00fe0b19c6
#
_cell.length_a   1.000
_cell.length_b   1.000
_cell.length_c   1.000
_cell.angle_alpha   90.00
_cell.angle_beta   90.00
_cell.angle_gamma   90.00
#
_symmetry.space_group_name_H-M   'P 1'
#
loop_
_entity.id
_entity.type
_entity.pdbx_description
1 polymer ?
#
loop_
_entity_poly.entity_id
_entity_poly.type
_entity_poly.pdbx_seq_one_letter_code
_entity_poly.pdbx_strand_id
1 'polypeptide(L)'
;TVQRIVTTKKPLDGYDQLAMVNTQSALLTIESGHPNVTNVWISLNNLDSVISSRGYLDQHLFYLSRFKNSSLSEDAWRELLHECHPRWEMVQVENEGGTDFLFIRSALTSGLSYADATVVVTVNKKLFVKRLQQFCWDPELDFYVLAPDGTALCKTAAGVPPAMDVVQAAVDGSIAFGSGGQQAYLTRASSVTDWQYVLSISNKLLMKNTRMTQLFTWGGMVLCMMLGLG
;
A
#
# COMPACT_ATOMS: atom_id res chain seq x y z
N THR A 1 17.54 16.20 10.85
CA THR A 1 16.76 16.93 11.88
C THR A 1 16.15 15.95 12.89
N VAL A 2 15.40 14.93 12.46
CA VAL A 2 14.87 13.86 13.34
C VAL A 2 16.01 13.13 14.07
N GLN A 3 17.12 12.85 13.38
CA GLN A 3 18.28 12.19 13.94
C GLN A 3 18.87 12.91 15.18
N ARG A 4 18.86 14.25 15.18
CA ARG A 4 19.34 15.03 16.32
C ARG A 4 18.41 14.91 17.53
N ILE A 5 17.09 14.95 17.32
CA ILE A 5 16.08 14.82 18.37
C ILE A 5 16.22 13.45 19.05
N VAL A 6 16.36 12.39 18.27
CA VAL A 6 16.48 11.01 18.75
C VAL A 6 17.74 10.78 19.60
N THR A 7 18.85 11.44 19.28
CA THR A 7 20.12 11.26 20.01
C THR A 7 20.21 12.07 21.31
N THR A 8 19.27 12.99 21.57
CA THR A 8 19.32 13.90 22.71
C THR A 8 18.45 13.37 23.86
N LYS A 9 19.06 12.86 24.93
CA LYS A 9 18.37 12.51 26.20
C LYS A 9 18.10 13.74 27.10
N LYS A 10 18.24 14.96 26.60
CA LYS A 10 18.05 16.22 27.34
C LYS A 10 16.69 16.84 27.02
N PRO A 11 16.17 17.74 27.88
CA PRO A 11 15.01 18.56 27.52
C PRO A 11 15.22 19.24 26.18
N LEU A 12 14.18 19.23 25.35
CA LEU A 12 14.21 19.77 23.98
C LEU A 12 14.55 21.27 24.03
N ASP A 13 15.61 21.65 23.36
CA ASP A 13 15.99 23.05 23.19
C ASP A 13 15.17 23.73 22.07
N GLY A 14 15.36 25.04 21.89
CA GLY A 14 14.63 25.80 20.86
C GLY A 14 14.88 25.30 19.43
N TYR A 15 16.04 24.71 19.16
CA TYR A 15 16.33 24.10 17.86
C TYR A 15 15.57 22.78 17.67
N ASP A 16 15.43 22.00 18.73
CA ASP A 16 14.66 20.75 18.69
C ASP A 16 13.16 21.05 18.49
N GLN A 17 12.64 22.11 19.12
CA GLN A 17 11.26 22.56 18.91
C GLN A 17 11.02 23.00 17.45
N LEU A 18 11.94 23.78 16.86
CA LEU A 18 11.84 24.17 15.46
C LEU A 18 11.91 22.94 14.53
N ALA A 19 12.77 21.98 14.86
CA ALA A 19 12.89 20.73 14.14
C ALA A 19 11.59 19.93 14.16
N MET A 20 10.90 19.90 15.32
CA MET A 20 9.59 19.26 15.44
C MET A 20 8.53 19.94 14.59
N VAL A 21 8.44 21.26 14.62
CA VAL A 21 7.48 22.03 13.79
C VAL A 21 7.71 21.77 12.32
N ASN A 22 8.96 21.77 11.87
CA ASN A 22 9.30 21.45 10.46
C ASN A 22 8.91 20.01 10.10
N THR A 23 9.13 19.06 11.02
CA THR A 23 8.71 17.65 10.82
C THR A 23 7.20 17.54 10.72
N GLN A 24 6.44 18.17 11.62
CA GLN A 24 4.97 18.20 11.57
C GLN A 24 4.47 18.76 10.24
N SER A 25 5.05 19.87 9.76
CA SER A 25 4.70 20.46 8.46
C SER A 25 4.97 19.52 7.29
N ALA A 26 6.08 18.78 7.34
CA ALA A 26 6.40 17.79 6.33
C ALA A 26 5.40 16.61 6.35
N LEU A 27 5.05 16.11 7.53
CA LEU A 27 4.04 15.06 7.70
C LEU A 27 2.67 15.51 7.17
N LEU A 28 2.26 16.74 7.48
CA LEU A 28 1.02 17.32 6.97
C LEU A 28 1.01 17.42 5.44
N THR A 29 2.14 17.79 4.85
CA THR A 29 2.30 17.85 3.38
C THR A 29 2.12 16.48 2.75
N ILE A 30 2.68 15.42 3.36
CA ILE A 30 2.52 14.04 2.88
C ILE A 30 1.05 13.61 2.99
N GLU A 31 0.40 13.83 4.14
CA GLU A 31 -1.01 13.49 4.35
C GLU A 31 -1.92 14.21 3.33
N SER A 32 -1.69 15.50 3.12
CA SER A 32 -2.49 16.31 2.19
C SER A 32 -2.27 15.94 0.73
N GLY A 33 -1.06 15.50 0.38
CA GLY A 33 -0.70 15.10 -0.98
C GLY A 33 -1.22 13.72 -1.38
N HIS A 34 -1.60 12.89 -0.42
CA HIS A 34 -1.98 11.50 -0.67
C HIS A 34 -3.35 11.15 -0.05
N PRO A 35 -4.44 11.21 -0.80
CA PRO A 35 -5.81 11.07 -0.27
C PRO A 35 -6.14 9.72 0.35
N ASN A 36 -5.32 8.70 0.12
CA ASN A 36 -5.48 7.38 0.75
C ASN A 36 -4.77 7.27 2.11
N VAL A 37 -3.82 8.18 2.37
CA VAL A 37 -3.09 8.26 3.62
C VAL A 37 -3.94 9.01 4.62
N THR A 38 -4.26 8.35 5.72
CA THR A 38 -5.08 8.95 6.78
C THR A 38 -4.24 9.61 7.86
N ASN A 39 -3.03 9.09 8.07
CA ASN A 39 -2.07 9.62 9.01
C ASN A 39 -0.65 9.23 8.64
N VAL A 40 0.30 10.13 8.92
CA VAL A 40 1.74 9.83 8.95
C VAL A 40 2.29 10.32 10.28
N TRP A 41 3.04 9.47 10.94
CA TRP A 41 3.63 9.80 12.22
C TRP A 41 4.97 9.11 12.43
N ILE A 42 5.75 9.66 13.34
CA ILE A 42 7.08 9.15 13.70
C ILE A 42 7.07 8.89 15.19
N SER A 43 7.32 7.66 15.59
CA SER A 43 7.62 7.32 16.98
C SER A 43 9.08 7.60 17.26
N LEU A 44 9.34 8.28 18.38
CA LEU A 44 10.65 8.49 18.96
C LEU A 44 10.75 7.58 20.18
N ASN A 45 11.22 6.35 19.97
CA ASN A 45 11.09 5.26 20.94
C ASN A 45 11.91 5.50 22.22
N ASN A 46 13.05 6.18 22.12
CA ASN A 46 13.89 6.57 23.26
C ASN A 46 13.33 7.75 24.07
N LEU A 47 12.31 8.44 23.57
CA LEU A 47 11.63 9.54 24.25
C LEU A 47 10.18 9.21 24.61
N ASP A 48 9.73 7.98 24.37
CA ASP A 48 8.34 7.53 24.54
C ASP A 48 7.32 8.50 23.92
N SER A 49 7.61 9.00 22.72
CA SER A 49 6.85 10.11 22.13
C SER A 49 6.58 9.90 20.65
N VAL A 50 5.52 10.52 20.17
CA VAL A 50 5.08 10.48 18.77
C VAL A 50 4.97 11.89 18.22
N ILE A 51 5.54 12.12 17.04
CA ILE A 51 5.34 13.32 16.22
C ILE A 51 4.36 12.96 15.10
N SER A 52 3.27 13.69 15.01
CA SER A 52 2.29 13.59 13.93
C SER A 52 2.06 14.95 13.28
N SER A 53 1.33 15.01 12.18
CA SER A 53 0.89 16.28 11.56
C SER A 53 0.08 17.17 12.53
N ARG A 54 -0.53 16.57 13.55
CA ARG A 54 -1.41 17.26 14.52
C ARG A 54 -0.72 17.70 15.78
N GLY A 55 0.52 17.26 16.01
CA GLY A 55 1.27 17.63 17.20
C GLY A 55 2.24 16.55 17.67
N TYR A 56 2.78 16.81 18.84
CA TYR A 56 3.68 15.95 19.59
C TYR A 56 2.94 15.44 20.83
N LEU A 57 2.92 14.14 21.02
CA LEU A 57 2.23 13.47 22.11
C LEU A 57 3.12 12.38 22.72
N ASP A 58 2.90 12.10 23.99
CA ASP A 58 3.37 10.87 24.62
C ASP A 58 2.82 9.64 23.88
N GLN A 59 3.60 8.56 23.82
CA GLN A 59 3.19 7.33 23.10
C GLN A 59 1.89 6.74 23.64
N HIS A 60 1.70 6.68 24.97
CA HIS A 60 0.49 6.16 25.59
C HIS A 60 -0.74 7.01 25.23
N LEU A 61 -0.62 8.35 25.31
CA LEU A 61 -1.71 9.24 24.94
C LEU A 61 -2.04 9.13 23.43
N PHE A 62 -1.03 8.96 22.59
CA PHE A 62 -1.26 8.73 21.17
C PHE A 62 -1.98 7.42 20.92
N TYR A 63 -1.57 6.32 21.58
CA TYR A 63 -2.26 5.03 21.52
C TYR A 63 -3.73 5.16 21.93
N LEU A 64 -4.00 5.76 23.09
CA LEU A 64 -5.37 5.96 23.59
C LEU A 64 -6.23 6.77 22.60
N SER A 65 -5.64 7.74 21.92
CA SER A 65 -6.38 8.58 20.96
C SER A 65 -6.68 7.89 19.63
N ARG A 66 -5.92 6.86 19.26
CA ARG A 66 -5.99 6.26 17.92
C ARG A 66 -6.33 4.77 17.89
N PHE A 67 -5.84 4.02 18.85
CA PHE A 67 -5.84 2.56 18.82
C PHE A 67 -6.57 1.91 20.00
N LYS A 68 -7.06 2.69 20.97
CA LYS A 68 -7.75 2.16 22.16
C LYS A 68 -8.86 1.15 21.83
N ASN A 69 -9.60 1.41 20.76
CA ASN A 69 -10.73 0.57 20.31
C ASN A 69 -10.38 -0.23 19.04
N SER A 70 -9.10 -0.57 18.87
CA SER A 70 -8.63 -1.36 17.74
C SER A 70 -8.29 -2.80 18.15
N SER A 71 -8.03 -3.64 17.16
CA SER A 71 -7.52 -5.01 17.37
C SER A 71 -6.08 -5.06 17.90
N LEU A 72 -5.38 -3.92 17.92
CA LEU A 72 -3.98 -3.82 18.36
C LEU A 72 -3.94 -3.42 19.83
N SER A 73 -3.43 -4.29 20.71
CA SER A 73 -3.22 -3.95 22.12
C SER A 73 -2.08 -2.94 22.29
N GLU A 74 -2.04 -2.24 23.42
CA GLU A 74 -0.97 -1.26 23.69
C GLU A 74 0.41 -1.92 23.75
N ASP A 75 0.50 -3.09 24.36
CA ASP A 75 1.77 -3.82 24.45
C ASP A 75 2.26 -4.26 23.05
N ALA A 76 1.37 -4.84 22.23
CA ALA A 76 1.70 -5.21 20.86
C ALA A 76 2.06 -3.98 20.00
N TRP A 77 1.40 -2.84 20.22
CA TRP A 77 1.72 -1.60 19.54
C TRP A 77 3.11 -1.06 19.93
N ARG A 78 3.46 -1.11 21.23
CA ARG A 78 4.79 -0.74 21.71
C ARG A 78 5.87 -1.67 21.16
N GLU A 79 5.66 -2.97 21.24
CA GLU A 79 6.57 -3.96 20.67
C GLU A 79 6.83 -3.69 19.19
N LEU A 80 5.77 -3.47 18.42
CA LEU A 80 5.82 -3.14 17.00
C LEU A 80 6.65 -1.88 16.70
N LEU A 81 6.59 -0.85 17.55
CA LEU A 81 7.36 0.38 17.36
C LEU A 81 8.84 0.22 17.69
N HIS A 82 9.14 -0.64 18.66
CA HIS A 82 10.50 -0.83 19.16
C HIS A 82 11.27 -1.88 18.33
N GLU A 83 10.58 -2.75 17.65
CA GLU A 83 11.19 -3.73 16.75
C GLU A 83 11.89 -3.06 15.57
N CYS A 84 12.95 -3.69 15.08
CA CYS A 84 13.69 -3.19 13.93
C CYS A 84 13.06 -3.66 12.61
N HIS A 85 12.47 -2.73 11.85
CA HIS A 85 11.88 -2.93 10.54
C HIS A 85 12.80 -2.34 9.45
N PRO A 86 13.79 -3.09 8.92
CA PRO A 86 14.75 -2.57 7.93
C PRO A 86 14.07 -2.28 6.57
N ARG A 87 12.93 -2.91 6.33
CA ARG A 87 12.07 -2.70 5.16
C ARG A 87 10.69 -2.21 5.59
N TRP A 88 9.89 -1.77 4.64
CA TRP A 88 8.50 -1.49 4.91
C TRP A 88 7.76 -2.79 5.19
N GLU A 89 7.18 -2.88 6.36
CA GLU A 89 6.29 -3.96 6.77
C GLU A 89 4.87 -3.42 6.90
N MET A 90 3.89 -4.29 6.71
CA MET A 90 2.49 -3.93 6.82
C MET A 90 1.82 -4.74 7.92
N VAL A 91 1.14 -4.03 8.80
CA VAL A 91 0.26 -4.61 9.82
C VAL A 91 -1.16 -4.17 9.54
N GLN A 92 -2.08 -5.12 9.56
CA GLN A 92 -3.50 -4.84 9.43
C GLN A 92 -4.10 -4.64 10.82
N VAL A 93 -4.78 -3.52 11.01
CA VAL A 93 -5.43 -3.17 12.27
C VAL A 93 -6.91 -2.91 12.02
N GLU A 94 -7.76 -3.60 12.77
CA GLU A 94 -9.19 -3.36 12.75
C GLU A 94 -9.57 -2.36 13.83
N ASN A 95 -10.41 -1.39 13.48
CA ASN A 95 -10.92 -0.36 14.35
C ASN A 95 -12.42 -0.13 14.09
N GLU A 96 -13.07 0.72 14.88
CA GLU A 96 -14.51 1.01 14.73
C GLU A 96 -14.90 1.56 13.34
N GLY A 97 -13.94 2.21 12.65
CA GLY A 97 -14.13 2.77 11.30
C GLY A 97 -13.89 1.78 10.16
N GLY A 98 -13.42 0.57 10.48
CA GLY A 98 -13.05 -0.47 9.53
C GLY A 98 -11.60 -0.92 9.71
N THR A 99 -10.99 -1.36 8.64
CA THR A 99 -9.61 -1.86 8.64
C THR A 99 -8.65 -0.79 8.12
N ASP A 100 -7.55 -0.60 8.83
CA ASP A 100 -6.44 0.23 8.40
C ASP A 100 -5.19 -0.63 8.16
N PHE A 101 -4.38 -0.24 7.18
CA PHE A 101 -3.05 -0.76 6.95
C PHE A 101 -2.04 0.19 7.58
N LEU A 102 -1.22 -0.31 8.49
CA LEU A 102 -0.08 0.39 9.04
C LEU A 102 1.18 -0.07 8.30
N PHE A 103 1.77 0.83 7.52
CA PHE A 103 3.09 0.62 6.92
C PHE A 103 4.14 1.14 7.87
N ILE A 104 5.04 0.27 8.29
CA ILE A 104 6.00 0.52 9.36
C ILE A 104 7.41 0.35 8.83
N ARG A 105 8.29 1.26 9.19
CA ARG A 105 9.70 1.18 8.87
C ARG A 105 10.54 1.91 9.91
N SER A 106 11.62 1.28 10.36
CA SER A 106 12.59 1.95 11.22
C SER A 106 13.33 3.04 10.46
N ALA A 107 13.31 4.25 11.00
CA ALA A 107 14.03 5.40 10.45
C ALA A 107 15.47 5.48 10.98
N LEU A 108 15.66 5.10 12.26
CA LEU A 108 16.95 5.07 12.94
C LEU A 108 16.99 3.82 13.82
N THR A 109 18.15 3.20 13.89
CA THR A 109 18.38 2.01 14.71
C THR A 109 19.66 2.16 15.50
N SER A 110 19.62 1.87 16.81
CA SER A 110 20.80 1.82 17.67
C SER A 110 21.47 0.45 17.69
N GLY A 111 21.02 -0.46 16.83
CA GLY A 111 21.52 -1.81 16.70
C GLY A 111 20.69 -2.64 15.73
N LEU A 112 20.93 -3.94 15.66
CA LEU A 112 20.21 -4.84 14.74
C LEU A 112 18.78 -5.18 15.22
N SER A 113 18.49 -4.97 16.51
CA SER A 113 17.23 -5.43 17.13
C SER A 113 16.33 -4.33 17.64
N TYR A 114 16.77 -3.07 17.61
CA TYR A 114 16.04 -1.98 18.26
C TYR A 114 15.96 -0.76 17.36
N ALA A 115 14.76 -0.20 17.25
CA ALA A 115 14.52 1.04 16.52
C ALA A 115 14.49 2.24 17.49
N ASP A 116 15.34 3.23 17.26
CA ASP A 116 15.29 4.51 18.00
C ASP A 116 14.15 5.41 17.51
N ALA A 117 13.84 5.30 16.23
CA ALA A 117 12.70 5.98 15.62
C ALA A 117 12.04 5.09 14.55
N THR A 118 10.71 5.11 14.55
CA THR A 118 9.90 4.31 13.63
C THR A 118 8.91 5.22 12.91
N VAL A 119 8.91 5.18 11.58
CA VAL A 119 7.94 5.88 10.73
C VAL A 119 6.78 4.95 10.47
N VAL A 120 5.57 5.47 10.66
CA VAL A 120 4.35 4.73 10.37
C VAL A 120 3.45 5.56 9.46
N VAL A 121 2.98 4.92 8.39
CA VAL A 121 2.01 5.47 7.45
C VAL A 121 0.72 4.67 7.58
N THR A 122 -0.37 5.34 7.92
CA THR A 122 -1.68 4.71 8.05
C THR A 122 -2.49 4.94 6.77
N VAL A 123 -2.97 3.86 6.18
CA VAL A 123 -3.79 3.88 4.97
C VAL A 123 -5.12 3.19 5.27
N ASN A 124 -6.23 3.89 5.04
CA ASN A 124 -7.55 3.28 5.22
C ASN A 124 -7.85 2.30 4.08
N LYS A 125 -8.08 1.03 4.41
CA LYS A 125 -8.35 -0.05 3.45
C LYS A 125 -9.52 0.27 2.53
N LYS A 126 -10.59 0.84 3.07
CA LYS A 126 -11.81 1.19 2.33
C LYS A 126 -11.54 2.26 1.26
N LEU A 127 -10.79 3.31 1.64
CA LEU A 127 -10.38 4.36 0.70
C LEU A 127 -9.41 3.82 -0.34
N PHE A 128 -8.49 2.95 0.06
CA PHE A 128 -7.54 2.31 -0.84
C PHE A 128 -8.26 1.45 -1.89
N VAL A 129 -9.18 0.57 -1.46
CA VAL A 129 -10.00 -0.25 -2.38
C VAL A 129 -10.84 0.62 -3.30
N LYS A 130 -11.50 1.68 -2.77
CA LYS A 130 -12.25 2.62 -3.59
C LYS A 130 -11.38 3.27 -4.68
N ARG A 131 -10.13 3.57 -4.36
CA ARG A 131 -9.18 4.13 -5.34
C ARG A 131 -8.79 3.09 -6.40
N LEU A 132 -8.53 1.85 -5.99
CA LEU A 132 -8.27 0.76 -6.95
C LEU A 132 -9.44 0.55 -7.90
N GLN A 133 -10.69 0.62 -7.40
CA GLN A 133 -11.88 0.52 -8.23
C GLN A 133 -11.97 1.62 -9.31
N GLN A 134 -11.42 2.81 -9.06
CA GLN A 134 -11.37 3.88 -10.05
C GLN A 134 -10.44 3.57 -11.23
N PHE A 135 -9.48 2.67 -11.06
CA PHE A 135 -8.63 2.19 -12.15
C PHE A 135 -9.27 1.04 -12.93
N CYS A 136 -10.27 0.36 -12.37
CA CYS A 136 -11.05 -0.67 -13.05
C CYS A 136 -12.12 0.01 -13.90
N TRP A 137 -11.74 0.44 -15.11
CA TRP A 137 -12.62 1.11 -16.07
C TRP A 137 -13.67 0.19 -16.72
N ASP A 138 -13.56 -1.10 -16.53
CA ASP A 138 -14.48 -2.13 -17.02
C ASP A 138 -14.89 -3.05 -15.85
N PRO A 139 -16.18 -3.40 -15.70
CA PRO A 139 -16.66 -4.29 -14.65
C PRO A 139 -16.13 -5.73 -14.74
N GLU A 140 -15.55 -6.11 -15.87
CA GLU A 140 -14.88 -7.42 -16.07
C GLU A 140 -13.39 -7.39 -15.66
N LEU A 141 -12.92 -6.28 -15.06
CA LEU A 141 -11.59 -6.15 -14.51
C LEU A 141 -11.64 -6.26 -12.99
N ASP A 142 -10.90 -7.21 -12.44
CA ASP A 142 -10.73 -7.38 -11.00
C ASP A 142 -9.29 -7.10 -10.59
N PHE A 143 -9.13 -6.35 -9.51
CA PHE A 143 -7.83 -6.06 -8.95
C PHE A 143 -7.69 -6.68 -7.57
N TYR A 144 -6.57 -7.37 -7.36
CA TYR A 144 -6.21 -7.97 -6.08
C TYR A 144 -4.86 -7.45 -5.62
N VAL A 145 -4.72 -7.26 -4.31
CA VAL A 145 -3.43 -7.11 -3.66
C VAL A 145 -3.24 -8.31 -2.76
N LEU A 146 -2.20 -9.07 -3.01
CA LEU A 146 -1.90 -10.30 -2.30
C LEU A 146 -0.69 -10.11 -1.40
N ALA A 147 -0.74 -10.66 -0.21
CA ALA A 147 0.41 -10.85 0.67
C ALA A 147 1.33 -11.95 0.12
N PRO A 148 2.56 -12.08 0.63
CA PRO A 148 3.51 -13.11 0.19
C PRO A 148 2.99 -14.56 0.33
N ASP A 149 2.10 -14.79 1.30
CA ASP A 149 1.44 -16.08 1.53
C ASP A 149 0.24 -16.35 0.60
N GLY A 150 -0.08 -15.40 -0.29
CA GLY A 150 -1.24 -15.47 -1.19
C GLY A 150 -2.56 -14.99 -0.59
N THR A 151 -2.57 -14.58 0.66
CA THR A 151 -3.76 -14.00 1.29
C THR A 151 -4.15 -12.69 0.60
N ALA A 152 -5.41 -12.56 0.20
CA ALA A 152 -5.90 -11.31 -0.39
C ALA A 152 -6.07 -10.23 0.68
N LEU A 153 -5.18 -9.24 0.66
CA LEU A 153 -5.24 -8.07 1.53
C LEU A 153 -6.40 -7.15 1.15
N CYS A 154 -6.59 -6.96 -0.15
CA CYS A 154 -7.75 -6.26 -0.68
C CYS A 154 -8.10 -6.75 -2.09
N LYS A 155 -9.36 -6.51 -2.47
CA LYS A 155 -9.90 -6.84 -3.79
C LYS A 155 -10.97 -5.84 -4.20
N THR A 156 -11.12 -5.61 -5.49
CA THR A 156 -12.13 -4.68 -6.03
C THR A 156 -13.47 -5.35 -6.29
N ALA A 157 -13.50 -6.67 -6.48
CA ALA A 157 -14.70 -7.45 -6.75
C ALA A 157 -14.92 -8.57 -5.73
N ALA A 158 -16.11 -9.19 -5.80
CA ALA A 158 -16.48 -10.34 -4.96
C ALA A 158 -15.80 -11.65 -5.41
N GLY A 159 -15.01 -11.64 -6.50
CA GLY A 159 -14.34 -12.80 -7.05
C GLY A 159 -13.37 -13.50 -6.06
N VAL A 160 -13.06 -14.75 -6.35
CA VAL A 160 -12.04 -15.51 -5.64
C VAL A 160 -10.67 -15.07 -6.15
N PRO A 161 -9.71 -14.75 -5.27
CA PRO A 161 -8.37 -14.42 -5.72
C PRO A 161 -7.75 -15.58 -6.50
N PRO A 162 -6.86 -15.31 -7.46
CA PRO A 162 -6.17 -16.36 -8.21
C PRO A 162 -5.34 -17.23 -7.27
N ALA A 163 -5.20 -18.49 -7.61
CA ALA A 163 -4.33 -19.40 -6.89
C ALA A 163 -2.86 -18.97 -7.04
N MET A 164 -2.05 -19.16 -5.99
CA MET A 164 -0.66 -18.67 -5.95
C MET A 164 0.24 -19.27 -7.03
N ASP A 165 -0.02 -20.50 -7.46
CA ASP A 165 0.70 -21.14 -8.58
C ASP A 165 0.54 -20.34 -9.89
N VAL A 166 -0.67 -19.83 -10.15
CA VAL A 166 -0.95 -18.96 -11.31
C VAL A 166 -0.25 -17.61 -11.17
N VAL A 167 -0.26 -17.04 -9.96
CA VAL A 167 0.39 -15.76 -9.67
C VAL A 167 1.91 -15.88 -9.82
N GLN A 168 2.50 -16.97 -9.34
CA GLN A 168 3.94 -17.24 -9.44
C GLN A 168 4.37 -17.60 -10.87
N ALA A 169 3.49 -18.26 -11.65
CA ALA A 169 3.75 -18.55 -13.05
C ALA A 169 3.73 -17.30 -13.93
N ALA A 170 3.02 -16.25 -13.51
CA ALA A 170 3.06 -14.94 -14.14
C ALA A 170 4.33 -14.22 -13.69
N VAL A 171 5.41 -14.36 -14.45
CA VAL A 171 6.63 -13.56 -14.26
C VAL A 171 6.25 -12.08 -14.37
N ASP A 172 6.90 -11.24 -13.59
CA ASP A 172 6.61 -9.81 -13.46
C ASP A 172 6.36 -9.13 -14.81
N GLY A 173 5.16 -8.61 -15.00
CA GLY A 173 4.71 -7.99 -16.25
C GLY A 173 4.26 -8.97 -17.34
N SER A 174 4.26 -10.29 -17.12
CA SER A 174 3.72 -11.28 -18.06
C SER A 174 2.25 -11.61 -17.77
N ILE A 175 1.57 -12.18 -18.77
CA ILE A 175 0.19 -12.62 -18.64
C ILE A 175 0.19 -14.14 -18.42
N ALA A 176 -0.40 -14.59 -17.30
CA ALA A 176 -0.71 -16.00 -17.08
C ALA A 176 -2.21 -16.25 -17.31
N PHE A 177 -2.54 -17.43 -17.80
CA PHE A 177 -3.93 -17.84 -17.97
C PHE A 177 -4.33 -18.80 -16.86
N GLY A 178 -5.48 -18.54 -16.23
CA GLY A 178 -6.05 -19.42 -15.23
C GLY A 178 -6.48 -20.78 -15.80
N SER A 179 -6.67 -21.74 -14.92
CA SER A 179 -7.18 -23.07 -15.26
C SER A 179 -8.55 -22.94 -15.99
N GLY A 180 -8.61 -23.40 -17.23
CA GLY A 180 -9.80 -23.29 -18.08
C GLY A 180 -9.80 -22.10 -19.06
N GLY A 181 -8.77 -21.25 -19.08
CA GLY A 181 -8.57 -20.21 -20.08
C GLY A 181 -9.63 -19.08 -20.06
N GLN A 182 -10.42 -18.96 -19.02
CA GLN A 182 -11.50 -17.95 -18.91
C GLN A 182 -11.00 -16.61 -18.40
N GLN A 183 -9.92 -16.59 -17.66
CA GLN A 183 -9.31 -15.38 -17.09
C GLN A 183 -7.82 -15.33 -17.40
N ALA A 184 -7.35 -14.14 -17.68
CA ALA A 184 -5.95 -13.81 -17.79
C ALA A 184 -5.54 -12.95 -16.60
N TYR A 185 -4.35 -13.17 -16.08
CA TYR A 185 -3.79 -12.46 -14.93
C TYR A 185 -2.52 -11.73 -15.33
N LEU A 186 -2.47 -10.46 -15.03
CA LEU A 186 -1.26 -9.66 -15.10
C LEU A 186 -0.78 -9.40 -13.66
N THR A 187 0.45 -9.79 -13.37
CA THR A 187 1.02 -9.65 -12.03
C THR A 187 2.17 -8.67 -12.01
N ARG A 188 2.33 -7.99 -10.89
CA ARG A 188 3.48 -7.14 -10.62
C ARG A 188 3.82 -7.14 -9.14
N ALA A 189 5.08 -7.41 -8.84
CA ALA A 189 5.59 -7.27 -7.48
C ALA A 189 5.67 -5.79 -7.06
N SER A 190 5.39 -5.52 -5.80
CA SER A 190 5.61 -4.21 -5.22
C SER A 190 7.12 -3.95 -5.06
N SER A 191 7.58 -2.75 -5.37
CA SER A 191 8.96 -2.33 -5.14
C SER A 191 9.24 -1.90 -3.69
N VAL A 192 8.20 -1.80 -2.87
CA VAL A 192 8.26 -1.21 -1.51
C VAL A 192 7.94 -2.25 -0.44
N THR A 193 7.01 -3.15 -0.73
CA THR A 193 6.54 -4.22 0.15
C THR A 193 6.68 -5.56 -0.57
N ASP A 194 6.58 -6.66 0.16
CA ASP A 194 6.58 -8.00 -0.44
C ASP A 194 5.21 -8.39 -1.03
N TRP A 195 4.39 -7.40 -1.41
CA TRP A 195 3.07 -7.61 -1.99
C TRP A 195 3.14 -7.90 -3.48
N GLN A 196 2.09 -8.55 -3.96
CA GLN A 196 1.85 -8.75 -5.39
C GLN A 196 0.54 -8.08 -5.78
N TYR A 197 0.62 -7.26 -6.82
CA TYR A 197 -0.53 -6.68 -7.48
C TYR A 197 -0.96 -7.60 -8.61
N VAL A 198 -2.22 -7.98 -8.62
CA VAL A 198 -2.78 -8.88 -9.64
C VAL A 198 -3.99 -8.22 -10.28
N LEU A 199 -3.94 -8.01 -11.58
CA LEU A 199 -5.07 -7.61 -12.40
C LEU A 199 -5.63 -8.85 -13.09
N SER A 200 -6.87 -9.19 -12.82
CA SER A 200 -7.61 -10.24 -13.50
C SER A 200 -8.44 -9.63 -14.63
N ILE A 201 -8.35 -10.21 -15.81
CA ILE A 201 -9.04 -9.76 -17.01
C ILE A 201 -9.81 -10.94 -17.57
N SER A 202 -11.12 -10.78 -17.78
CA SER A 202 -11.91 -11.79 -18.47
C SER A 202 -11.38 -12.00 -19.89
N ASN A 203 -11.20 -13.26 -20.29
CA ASN A 203 -10.77 -13.60 -21.66
C ASN A 203 -11.76 -13.08 -22.70
N LYS A 204 -13.04 -12.95 -22.35
CA LYS A 204 -14.08 -12.35 -23.20
C LYS A 204 -13.76 -10.89 -23.51
N LEU A 205 -13.27 -10.11 -22.53
CA LEU A 205 -12.86 -8.72 -22.71
C LEU A 205 -11.62 -8.62 -23.59
N LEU A 206 -10.62 -9.49 -23.38
CA LEU A 206 -9.42 -9.57 -24.22
C LEU A 206 -9.79 -9.89 -25.68
N MET A 207 -10.65 -10.88 -25.89
CA MET A 207 -11.08 -11.29 -27.23
C MET A 207 -11.95 -10.24 -27.93
N LYS A 208 -12.75 -9.47 -27.19
CA LYS A 208 -13.54 -8.38 -27.75
C LYS A 208 -12.66 -7.34 -28.42
N ASN A 209 -11.60 -6.92 -27.76
CA ASN A 209 -10.66 -5.94 -28.31
C ASN A 209 -9.84 -6.52 -29.48
N THR A 210 -9.44 -7.78 -29.39
CA THR A 210 -8.73 -8.49 -30.47
C THR A 210 -9.62 -8.64 -31.71
N ARG A 211 -10.89 -9.00 -31.55
CA ARG A 211 -11.84 -9.10 -32.67
C ARG A 211 -12.07 -7.76 -33.36
N MET A 212 -12.19 -6.67 -32.61
CA MET A 212 -12.31 -5.31 -33.18
C MET A 212 -11.06 -4.97 -34.02
N THR A 213 -9.86 -5.22 -33.48
CA THR A 213 -8.62 -4.99 -34.21
C THR A 213 -8.53 -5.87 -35.47
N GLN A 214 -8.90 -7.13 -35.36
CA GLN A 214 -8.96 -8.04 -36.52
C GLN A 214 -9.95 -7.56 -37.58
N LEU A 215 -11.17 -7.16 -37.20
CA LEU A 215 -12.17 -6.61 -38.12
C LEU A 215 -11.65 -5.39 -38.88
N PHE A 216 -10.98 -4.45 -38.17
CA PHE A 216 -10.35 -3.29 -38.81
C PHE A 216 -9.22 -3.69 -39.76
N THR A 217 -8.39 -4.65 -39.34
CA THR A 217 -7.29 -5.14 -40.19
C THR A 217 -7.82 -5.84 -41.45
N TRP A 218 -8.78 -6.75 -41.29
CA TRP A 218 -9.40 -7.44 -42.43
C TRP A 218 -10.18 -6.48 -43.32
N GLY A 219 -10.95 -5.55 -42.73
CA GLY A 219 -11.69 -4.50 -43.46
C GLY A 219 -10.74 -3.61 -44.26
N GLY A 220 -9.63 -3.20 -43.67
CA GLY A 220 -8.57 -2.43 -44.34
C GLY A 220 -7.91 -3.22 -45.50
N MET A 221 -7.61 -4.50 -45.29
CA MET A 221 -7.07 -5.37 -46.35
C MET A 221 -8.03 -5.50 -47.55
N VAL A 222 -9.30 -5.77 -47.29
CA VAL A 222 -10.33 -5.86 -48.33
C VAL A 222 -10.48 -4.55 -49.09
N LEU A 223 -10.49 -3.41 -48.37
CA LEU A 223 -10.56 -2.10 -48.98
C LEU A 223 -9.34 -1.81 -49.85
N CYS A 224 -8.13 -2.13 -49.38
CA CYS A 224 -6.90 -2.00 -50.17
C CYS A 224 -6.91 -2.88 -51.42
N MET A 225 -7.44 -4.12 -51.32
CA MET A 225 -7.58 -5.01 -52.51
C MET A 225 -8.59 -4.45 -53.51
N MET A 226 -9.73 -3.89 -53.04
CA MET A 226 -10.70 -3.29 -53.96
C MET A 226 -10.17 -2.03 -54.66
N LEU A 227 -9.39 -1.21 -53.96
CA LEU A 227 -8.80 0.01 -54.51
C LEU A 227 -7.57 -0.28 -55.39
N GLY A 228 -6.90 -1.40 -55.18
CA GLY A 228 -5.71 -1.82 -55.95
C GLY A 228 -6.04 -2.62 -57.22
N LEU A 229 -7.30 -3.03 -57.42
CA LEU A 229 -7.80 -3.75 -58.61
C LEU A 229 -8.51 -2.81 -59.61
N GLY A 230 -8.54 -1.54 -59.40
CA GLY A 230 -8.97 -0.46 -60.27
C GLY A 230 -7.76 0.32 -60.77
#